data_66a2d39fbd9f92d1da3972bf4bd7d09a
#
_entry.id   66a2d39fbd9f92d1da3972bf4bd7d09a
#
_cell.length_a   1.000
_cell.length_b   1.000
_cell.length_c   1.000
_cell.angle_alpha   90.00
_cell.angle_beta   90.00
_cell.angle_gamma   90.00
#
_symmetry.space_group_name_H-M   'P 1'
#
loop_
_entity.id
_entity.type
_entity.pdbx_description
1 polymer ?
#
loop_
_entity_poly.entity_id
_entity_poly.type
_entity_poly.pdbx_seq_one_letter_code
_entity_poly.pdbx_strand_id
1 'polypeptide(L)'
;MKIYISGPMTGYENFNRDAFNKEADRLSRHGHSVLNPATLPNGLTQREYMDICFAMLRCADAILMLPGWKASAGATAEYHYAYKMEMPVFTTLNYPPVCSSVA
;
A
#
# COMPACT_ATOMS: atom_id res chain seq x y z
N MET A 1 -6.74 6.68 -9.87
CA MET A 1 -5.48 5.93 -10.00
C MET A 1 -5.62 4.56 -9.32
N LYS A 2 -4.80 3.61 -9.71
CA LYS A 2 -4.60 2.38 -8.95
C LYS A 2 -3.51 2.64 -7.91
N ILE A 3 -3.83 2.50 -6.64
CA ILE A 3 -2.90 2.84 -5.54
C ILE A 3 -2.64 1.60 -4.69
N TYR A 4 -1.37 1.28 -4.52
CA TYR A 4 -0.93 0.22 -3.63
C TYR A 4 -0.60 0.81 -2.25
N ILE A 5 -1.12 0.17 -1.19
CA ILE A 5 -0.84 0.61 0.18
C ILE A 5 0.33 -0.22 0.72
N SER A 6 1.35 0.46 1.24
CA SER A 6 2.52 -0.17 1.84
C SER A 6 2.70 0.33 3.28
N GLY A 7 3.12 -0.57 4.16
CA GLY A 7 3.34 -0.21 5.55
C GLY A 7 3.72 -1.41 6.40
N PRO A 8 3.96 -1.18 7.70
CA PRO A 8 4.37 -2.25 8.60
C PRO A 8 3.19 -3.17 8.92
N MET A 9 3.43 -4.48 8.88
CA MET A 9 2.45 -5.49 9.25
C MET A 9 2.99 -6.43 10.33
N THR A 10 4.17 -6.99 10.11
CA THR A 10 4.79 -7.94 11.04
C THR A 10 5.03 -7.30 12.40
N GLY A 11 4.58 -7.96 13.46
CA GLY A 11 4.75 -7.47 14.83
C GLY A 11 3.67 -6.50 15.30
N TYR A 12 2.75 -6.11 14.42
CA TYR A 12 1.63 -5.26 14.79
C TYR A 12 0.40 -6.09 15.13
N GLU A 13 -0.45 -5.54 15.99
CA GLU A 13 -1.72 -6.17 16.34
C GLU A 13 -2.53 -6.39 15.06
N ASN A 14 -3.03 -7.60 14.87
CA ASN A 14 -3.77 -7.99 13.65
C ASN A 14 -3.02 -7.64 12.38
N PHE A 15 -1.68 -7.70 12.42
CA PHE A 15 -0.82 -7.35 11.28
C PHE A 15 -1.08 -5.94 10.72
N ASN A 16 -1.53 -5.04 11.57
CA ASN A 16 -1.83 -3.65 11.19
C ASN A 16 -2.96 -3.52 10.15
N ARG A 17 -3.78 -4.56 10.02
CA ARG A 17 -4.85 -4.57 9.01
C ARG A 17 -5.83 -3.42 9.14
N ASP A 18 -6.11 -2.98 10.38
CA ASP A 18 -7.04 -1.88 10.61
C ASP A 18 -6.56 -0.58 9.95
N ALA A 19 -5.26 -0.29 10.05
CA ALA A 19 -4.69 0.90 9.43
C ALA A 19 -4.74 0.81 7.90
N PHE A 20 -4.42 -0.36 7.33
CA PHE A 20 -4.51 -0.60 5.90
C PHE A 20 -5.94 -0.44 5.41
N ASN A 21 -6.89 -1.05 6.11
CA ASN A 21 -8.31 -1.02 5.71
C ASN A 21 -8.91 0.38 5.81
N LYS A 22 -8.50 1.15 6.83
CA LYS A 22 -8.93 2.54 6.97
C LYS A 22 -8.51 3.38 5.77
N GLU A 23 -7.26 3.24 5.35
CA GLU A 23 -6.76 3.99 4.21
C GLU A 23 -7.33 3.47 2.89
N ALA A 24 -7.55 2.15 2.77
CA ALA A 24 -8.20 1.59 1.60
C ALA A 24 -9.62 2.15 1.42
N ASP A 25 -10.37 2.27 2.50
CA ASP A 25 -11.71 2.85 2.48
C ASP A 25 -11.67 4.32 2.07
N ARG A 26 -10.73 5.08 2.65
CA ARG A 26 -10.57 6.50 2.32
C ARG A 26 -10.20 6.71 0.85
N LEU A 27 -9.23 5.94 0.34
CA LEU A 27 -8.83 6.01 -1.06
C LEU A 27 -9.97 5.66 -1.99
N SER A 28 -10.73 4.62 -1.65
CA SER A 28 -11.90 4.20 -2.46
C SER A 28 -12.94 5.30 -2.52
N ARG A 29 -13.19 5.99 -1.40
CA ARG A 29 -14.12 7.12 -1.38
C ARG A 29 -13.62 8.31 -2.18
N HIS A 30 -12.30 8.41 -2.36
CA HIS A 30 -11.68 9.43 -3.22
C HIS A 30 -11.67 9.03 -4.69
N GLY A 31 -12.27 7.90 -5.06
CA GLY A 31 -12.41 7.47 -6.45
C GLY A 31 -11.26 6.63 -6.98
N HIS A 32 -10.34 6.17 -6.13
CA HIS A 32 -9.22 5.35 -6.55
C HIS A 32 -9.52 3.86 -6.46
N SER A 33 -8.86 3.08 -7.31
CA SER A 33 -8.81 1.62 -7.15
C SER A 33 -7.69 1.28 -6.18
N VAL A 34 -7.95 0.42 -5.21
CA VAL A 34 -7.01 0.17 -4.13
C VAL A 34 -6.48 -1.27 -4.19
N LEU A 35 -5.16 -1.39 -4.15
CA LEU A 35 -4.48 -2.66 -4.00
C LEU A 35 -4.01 -2.75 -2.55
N ASN A 36 -4.72 -3.55 -1.76
CA ASN A 36 -4.58 -3.58 -0.30
C ASN A 36 -4.05 -4.93 0.19
N PRO A 37 -2.80 -4.99 0.69
CA PRO A 37 -2.23 -6.23 1.20
C PRO A 37 -3.00 -6.83 2.38
N ALA A 38 -3.76 -6.04 3.11
CA ALA A 38 -4.53 -6.54 4.25
C ALA A 38 -5.65 -7.51 3.84
N THR A 39 -5.96 -7.60 2.56
CA THR A 39 -6.94 -8.57 2.05
C THR A 39 -6.36 -9.96 1.85
N LEU A 40 -5.03 -10.12 1.96
CA LEU A 40 -4.38 -11.41 1.78
C LEU A 40 -4.66 -12.31 3.00
N PRO A 41 -4.73 -13.64 2.79
CA PRO A 41 -5.01 -14.57 3.87
C PRO A 41 -3.82 -14.71 4.83
N ASN A 42 -4.10 -15.24 6.02
CA ASN A 42 -3.07 -15.69 6.94
C ASN A 42 -2.39 -16.96 6.40
N GLY A 43 -1.20 -17.27 6.91
CA GLY A 43 -0.56 -18.54 6.64
C GLY A 43 0.42 -18.53 5.47
N LEU A 44 0.62 -17.38 4.84
CA LEU A 44 1.65 -17.25 3.81
C LEU A 44 3.01 -17.01 4.44
N THR A 45 4.07 -17.49 3.79
CA THR A 45 5.44 -17.15 4.19
C THR A 45 5.76 -15.71 3.84
N GLN A 46 6.82 -15.16 4.45
CA GLN A 46 7.27 -13.80 4.12
C GLN A 46 7.61 -13.66 2.64
N ARG A 47 8.23 -14.69 2.06
CA ARG A 47 8.52 -14.70 0.63
C ARG A 47 7.25 -14.64 -0.20
N GLU A 48 6.24 -15.43 0.16
CA GLU A 48 4.98 -15.43 -0.56
C GLU A 48 4.27 -14.09 -0.48
N TYR A 49 4.23 -13.48 0.72
CA TYR A 49 3.68 -12.14 0.88
C TYR A 49 4.40 -11.13 -0.01
N MET A 50 5.73 -11.17 -0.03
CA MET A 50 6.51 -10.22 -0.83
C MET A 50 6.25 -10.42 -2.32
N ASP A 51 6.17 -11.66 -2.79
CA ASP A 51 5.87 -11.93 -4.21
C ASP A 51 4.53 -11.36 -4.62
N ILE A 52 3.50 -11.61 -3.81
CA ILE A 52 2.15 -11.12 -4.12
C ILE A 52 2.09 -9.60 -4.03
N CYS A 53 2.67 -9.04 -2.97
CA CYS A 53 2.67 -7.60 -2.76
C CYS A 53 3.44 -6.85 -3.84
N PHE A 54 4.58 -7.38 -4.29
CA PHE A 54 5.30 -6.79 -5.41
C PHE A 54 4.52 -6.87 -6.72
N ALA A 55 3.77 -7.96 -6.93
CA ALA A 55 2.89 -8.06 -8.10
C ALA A 55 1.80 -6.99 -8.05
N MET A 56 1.21 -6.76 -6.88
CA MET A 56 0.21 -5.71 -6.68
C MET A 56 0.84 -4.33 -6.94
N LEU A 57 2.02 -4.09 -6.39
CA LEU A 57 2.74 -2.83 -6.57
C LEU A 57 3.06 -2.57 -8.04
N ARG A 58 3.49 -3.59 -8.76
CA ARG A 58 3.78 -3.45 -10.20
C ARG A 58 2.54 -3.11 -11.02
N CYS A 59 1.37 -3.43 -10.52
CA CYS A 59 0.10 -3.10 -11.19
C CYS A 59 -0.42 -1.71 -10.82
N ALA A 60 0.20 -1.04 -9.86
CA ALA A 60 -0.28 0.24 -9.35
C ALA A 60 0.27 1.43 -10.13
N ASP A 61 -0.43 2.54 -10.06
CA ASP A 61 0.03 3.81 -10.60
C ASP A 61 0.81 4.62 -9.56
N ALA A 62 0.55 4.36 -8.26
CA ALA A 62 1.15 5.08 -7.16
C ALA A 62 1.21 4.21 -5.91
N ILE A 63 2.01 4.63 -4.94
CA ILE A 63 2.13 3.96 -3.65
C ILE A 63 1.77 4.93 -2.53
N LEU A 64 1.00 4.46 -1.55
CA LEU A 64 0.72 5.19 -0.31
C LEU A 64 1.46 4.50 0.84
N MET A 65 2.35 5.23 1.49
CA MET A 65 3.16 4.73 2.61
C MET A 65 2.45 5.05 3.92
N LEU A 66 2.16 4.00 4.72
CA LEU A 66 1.59 4.17 6.06
C LEU A 66 2.66 4.58 7.07
N PRO A 67 2.27 5.25 8.17
CA PRO A 67 3.23 5.59 9.23
C PRO A 67 3.97 4.36 9.75
N GLY A 68 5.25 4.52 10.05
CA GLY A 68 6.08 3.43 10.56
C GLY A 68 6.73 2.57 9.50
N TRP A 69 6.53 2.87 8.22
CA TRP A 69 7.03 2.04 7.13
C TRP A 69 8.57 1.91 7.12
N LYS A 70 9.28 2.92 7.62
CA LYS A 70 10.76 2.91 7.60
C LYS A 70 11.35 1.81 8.48
N ALA A 71 10.63 1.35 9.48
CA ALA A 71 11.05 0.25 10.34
C ALA A 71 10.66 -1.12 9.78
N SER A 72 9.92 -1.17 8.68
CA SER A 72 9.48 -2.40 8.03
C SER A 72 10.37 -2.71 6.83
N ALA A 73 11.04 -3.86 6.85
CA ALA A 73 11.91 -4.27 5.74
C ALA A 73 11.11 -4.43 4.45
N GLY A 74 9.92 -5.00 4.53
CA GLY A 74 9.06 -5.18 3.36
C GLY A 74 8.59 -3.87 2.78
N ALA A 75 8.10 -2.96 3.61
CA ALA A 75 7.63 -1.66 3.15
C ALA A 75 8.78 -0.81 2.60
N THR A 76 9.97 -0.90 3.21
CA THR A 76 11.16 -0.21 2.72
C THR A 76 11.56 -0.72 1.34
N ALA A 77 11.52 -2.03 1.12
CA ALA A 77 11.83 -2.61 -0.19
C ALA A 77 10.83 -2.13 -1.24
N GLU A 78 9.56 -2.07 -0.90
CA GLU A 78 8.52 -1.59 -1.80
C GLU A 78 8.69 -0.11 -2.12
N TYR A 79 9.05 0.69 -1.13
CA TYR A 79 9.35 2.11 -1.34
C TYR A 79 10.51 2.30 -2.32
N HIS A 80 11.59 1.54 -2.15
CA HIS A 80 12.75 1.65 -3.05
C HIS A 80 12.41 1.26 -4.47
N TYR A 81 11.57 0.24 -4.66
CA TYR A 81 11.08 -0.12 -5.98
C TYR A 81 10.29 1.04 -6.59
N ALA A 82 9.33 1.57 -5.85
CA ALA A 82 8.51 2.68 -6.32
C ALA A 82 9.35 3.90 -6.67
N TYR A 83 10.32 4.23 -5.82
CA TYR A 83 11.23 5.34 -6.05
C TYR A 83 12.05 5.13 -7.33
N LYS A 84 12.61 3.93 -7.50
CA LYS A 84 13.41 3.61 -8.69
C LYS A 84 12.58 3.68 -9.97
N MET A 85 11.32 3.27 -9.89
CA MET A 85 10.42 3.27 -11.04
C MET A 85 9.73 4.63 -11.26
N GLU A 86 10.09 5.63 -10.46
CA GLU A 86 9.52 6.98 -10.55
C GLU A 86 8.00 7.00 -10.35
N MET A 87 7.50 6.09 -9.53
CA MET A 87 6.09 6.09 -9.16
C MET A 87 5.81 7.22 -8.17
N PRO A 88 4.66 7.92 -8.28
CA PRO A 88 4.27 8.87 -7.24
C PRO A 88 4.18 8.20 -5.88
N VAL A 89 4.78 8.83 -4.87
CA VAL A 89 4.77 8.35 -3.48
C VAL A 89 3.95 9.30 -2.64
N PHE A 90 2.91 8.76 -2.01
CA PHE A 90 2.05 9.52 -1.11
C PHE A 90 2.20 9.01 0.31
N THR A 91 1.78 9.82 1.26
CA THR A 91 1.71 9.45 2.68
C THR A 91 0.36 9.87 3.23
N THR A 92 0.08 9.55 4.48
CA THR A 92 -1.16 9.98 5.12
C THR A 92 -1.20 11.50 5.35
N LEU A 93 -0.07 12.18 5.24
CA LEU A 93 0.04 13.65 5.35
C LEU A 93 0.14 14.33 3.99
N ASN A 94 0.54 13.60 2.96
CA ASN A 94 0.62 14.08 1.58
C ASN A 94 -0.22 13.15 0.72
N TYR A 95 -1.52 13.30 0.83
CA TYR A 95 -2.50 12.35 0.33
C TYR A 95 -2.76 12.52 -1.17
N PRO A 96 -3.10 11.43 -1.88
CA PRO A 96 -3.49 11.55 -3.29
C PRO A 96 -4.72 12.45 -3.43
N PRO A 97 -4.79 13.26 -4.50
CA PRO A 97 -5.96 14.08 -4.75
C PRO A 97 -7.20 13.22 -5.01
N VAL A 98 -8.37 13.78 -4.74
CA VAL A 98 -9.62 13.15 -5.11
C VAL A 98 -9.63 12.94 -6.60
N CYS A 99 -9.91 11.71 -7.02
CA CYS A 99 -10.06 11.41 -8.44
C CYS A 99 -11.38 12.01 -8.90
N SER A 100 -11.31 13.08 -9.68
CA SER A 100 -12.49 13.57 -10.35
C SER A 100 -12.78 12.62 -11.49
N SER A 101 -13.61 11.63 -11.23
CA SER A 101 -14.13 10.83 -12.32
C SER A 101 -15.14 11.68 -13.08
N VAL A 102 -14.62 12.55 -13.89
CA VAL A 102 -15.45 13.11 -14.94
C VAL A 102 -15.43 12.05 -16.02
N ALA A 103 -16.40 11.21 -15.93
CA ALA A 103 -16.60 10.30 -17.03
C ALA A 103 -16.92 11.12 -18.27
#